data_fbfde1e412a5508900c68ddf94c6612b
#
_entry.id   fbfde1e412a5508900c68ddf94c6612b
#
_cell.length_a   1.000
_cell.length_b   1.000
_cell.length_c   1.000
_cell.angle_alpha   90.00
_cell.angle_beta   90.00
_cell.angle_gamma   90.00
#
_symmetry.space_group_name_H-M   'P 1'
#
loop_
_entity.id
_entity.type
_entity.pdbx_description
1 polymer ?
#
loop_
_entity_poly.entity_id
_entity_poly.type
_entity_poly.pdbx_seq_one_letter_code
_entity_poly.pdbx_strand_id
1 'polypeptide(L)' 'MDLTKDEIIDLIDCVNNRIDDLTDCAMFGDANEIEGEIERMQTLIVKLESEVNDA' A
#
# COMPACT_ATOMS: atom_id res chain seq x y z
N MET A 1 -14.60 -1.66 -9.52
CA MET A 1 -14.57 -1.72 -8.06
C MET A 1 -15.59 -0.75 -7.49
N ASP A 2 -16.49 -1.23 -6.63
CA ASP A 2 -17.64 -0.44 -6.15
C ASP A 2 -17.34 0.28 -4.83
N LEU A 3 -16.13 0.74 -4.67
CA LEU A 3 -15.74 1.46 -3.47
C LEU A 3 -15.96 2.96 -3.64
N THR A 4 -16.35 3.62 -2.56
CA THR A 4 -16.42 5.08 -2.55
C THR A 4 -15.01 5.67 -2.47
N LYS A 5 -14.88 6.96 -2.79
CA LYS A 5 -13.62 7.67 -2.64
C LYS A 5 -13.06 7.55 -1.23
N ASP A 6 -13.92 7.74 -0.24
CA ASP A 6 -13.51 7.67 1.17
C ASP A 6 -12.98 6.28 1.53
N GLU A 7 -13.64 5.24 1.04
CA GLU A 7 -13.19 3.88 1.27
C GLU A 7 -11.83 3.60 0.63
N ILE A 8 -11.63 4.12 -0.58
CA ILE A 8 -10.36 3.96 -1.28
C ILE A 8 -9.24 4.69 -0.52
N ILE A 9 -9.51 5.89 -0.04
CA ILE A 9 -8.53 6.66 0.74
C ILE A 9 -8.17 5.91 2.02
N ASP A 10 -9.15 5.33 2.70
CA ASP A 10 -8.91 4.51 3.89
C ASP A 10 -8.01 3.33 3.58
N LEU A 11 -8.24 2.66 2.46
CA LEU A 11 -7.40 1.54 2.04
C LEU A 11 -5.97 1.98 1.75
N ILE A 12 -5.81 3.13 1.09
CA ILE A 12 -4.48 3.69 0.84
C ILE A 12 -3.74 3.96 2.14
N ASP A 13 -4.43 4.54 3.13
CA ASP A 13 -3.85 4.78 4.45
C ASP A 13 -3.42 3.48 5.12
N CYS A 14 -4.27 2.46 5.08
CA CYS A 14 -3.94 1.15 5.65
C CYS A 14 -2.71 0.53 5.00
N VAL A 15 -2.62 0.61 3.68
CA VAL A 15 -1.49 0.06 2.94
C VAL A 15 -0.21 0.85 3.28
N ASN A 16 -0.29 2.17 3.37
CA ASN A 16 0.85 3.00 3.75
C ASN A 16 1.35 2.65 5.14
N ASN A 17 0.45 2.46 6.09
CA ASN A 17 0.81 2.04 7.45
C ASN A 17 1.50 0.69 7.44
N ARG A 18 1.01 -0.24 6.62
CA ARG A 18 1.63 -1.55 6.50
C ARG A 18 3.03 -1.46 5.90
N ILE A 19 3.21 -0.59 4.90
CA ILE A 19 4.52 -0.36 4.30
C ILE A 19 5.51 0.17 5.35
N ASP A 20 5.08 1.10 6.19
CA ASP A 20 5.92 1.62 7.27
C ASP A 20 6.34 0.51 8.23
N ASP A 21 5.40 -0.34 8.64
CA ASP A 21 5.68 -1.46 9.52
C ASP A 21 6.68 -2.43 8.87
N LEU A 22 6.48 -2.74 7.60
CA LEU A 22 7.37 -3.64 6.87
C LEU A 22 8.76 -3.04 6.70
N THR A 23 8.84 -1.73 6.48
CA THR A 23 10.12 -1.03 6.37
C THR A 23 10.90 -1.13 7.67
N ASP A 24 10.23 -0.95 8.81
CA ASP A 24 10.85 -1.12 10.12
C ASP A 24 11.33 -2.56 10.33
N CYS A 25 10.51 -3.54 9.95
CA CYS A 25 10.88 -4.95 10.05
C CYS A 25 12.08 -5.30 9.16
N ALA A 26 12.18 -4.67 7.99
CA ALA A 26 13.28 -4.92 7.06
C ALA A 26 14.64 -4.53 7.65
N MET A 27 14.65 -3.59 8.57
CA MET A 27 15.89 -3.20 9.26
C MET A 27 16.40 -4.29 10.20
N PHE A 28 15.53 -5.20 10.63
CA PHE A 28 15.84 -6.23 11.61
C PHE A 28 15.74 -7.66 11.08
N GLY A 29 15.39 -7.85 9.79
CA GLY A 29 15.12 -9.17 9.24
C GLY A 29 15.53 -9.32 7.80
N ASP A 30 14.88 -10.28 7.13
CA ASP A 30 15.16 -10.61 5.73
C ASP A 30 14.54 -9.58 4.80
N ALA A 31 15.35 -8.62 4.38
CA ALA A 31 14.88 -7.48 3.60
C ALA A 31 14.36 -7.88 2.21
N ASN A 32 14.84 -8.98 1.64
CA ASN A 32 14.48 -9.36 0.26
C ASN A 32 13.00 -9.69 0.11
N GLU A 33 12.44 -10.48 1.03
CA GLU A 33 11.03 -10.83 0.99
C GLU A 33 10.16 -9.62 1.27
N ILE A 34 10.59 -8.80 2.23
CA ILE A 34 9.84 -7.61 2.63
C ILE A 34 9.82 -6.58 1.52
N GLU A 35 10.93 -6.41 0.81
CA GLU A 35 10.98 -5.49 -0.34
C GLU A 35 9.99 -5.87 -1.43
N GLY A 36 9.84 -7.17 -1.70
CA GLY A 36 8.85 -7.65 -2.66
C GLY A 36 7.42 -7.30 -2.26
N GLU A 37 7.11 -7.44 -0.98
CA GLU A 37 5.79 -7.06 -0.46
C GLU A 37 5.56 -5.56 -0.55
N ILE A 38 6.56 -4.76 -0.21
CA ILE A 38 6.48 -3.30 -0.29
C ILE A 38 6.22 -2.86 -1.73
N GLU A 39 6.89 -3.45 -2.70
CA GLU A 39 6.66 -3.13 -4.12
C GLU A 39 5.22 -3.43 -4.53
N ARG A 40 4.69 -4.58 -4.12
CA ARG A 40 3.30 -4.95 -4.42
C ARG A 40 2.33 -3.94 -3.83
N MET A 41 2.59 -3.52 -2.59
CA MET A 41 1.74 -2.55 -1.92
C MET A 41 1.80 -1.19 -2.58
N GLN A 42 2.99 -0.76 -3.01
CA GLN A 42 3.13 0.49 -3.75
C GLN A 42 2.38 0.45 -5.07
N THR A 43 2.44 -0.68 -5.78
CA THR A 43 1.68 -0.87 -7.00
C THR A 43 0.18 -0.81 -6.73
N LEU A 44 -0.26 -1.40 -5.63
CA LEU A 44 -1.66 -1.36 -5.23
C LEU A 44 -2.10 0.07 -4.93
N ILE A 45 -1.27 0.85 -4.25
CA ILE A 45 -1.56 2.26 -3.97
C ILE A 45 -1.74 3.05 -5.28
N VAL A 46 -0.88 2.83 -6.26
CA VAL A 46 -1.00 3.49 -7.55
C VAL A 46 -2.33 3.16 -8.21
N LYS A 47 -2.75 1.90 -8.16
CA LYS A 47 -4.03 1.48 -8.70
C LYS A 47 -5.21 2.13 -7.97
N LEU A 48 -5.13 2.18 -6.65
CA LEU A 48 -6.18 2.81 -5.85
C LEU A 48 -6.26 4.31 -6.11
N GLU A 49 -5.13 4.99 -6.22
CA GLU A 49 -5.10 6.40 -6.56
C GLU A 49 -5.70 6.67 -7.93
N SER A 50 -5.44 5.79 -8.89
CA SER A 50 -6.02 5.89 -10.23
C SER A 50 -7.55 5.80 -10.17
N GLU A 51 -8.08 4.91 -9.32
CA GLU A 51 -9.52 4.79 -9.13
C GLU A 51 -10.13 6.08 -8.55
N VAL A 52 -9.45 6.68 -7.60
CA VAL A 52 -9.91 7.95 -7.00
C VAL A 52 -9.91 9.06 -8.06
N ASN A 53 -8.88 9.13 -8.89
CA ASN A 53 -8.77 10.16 -9.91
C ASN A 53 -9.81 10.01 -11.03
N ASP A 54 -10.21 8.78 -11.32
CA ASP A 54 -11.21 8.49 -12.36
C ASP A 54 -12.64 8.72 -11.87
N ALA A 55 -12.83 8.78 -10.59
CA ALA A 55 -14.17 9.04 -10.01
C ALA A 55 -14.56 10.55 -10.07
#